data_ab28e4982ed038a658cd795cc6af8a00
#
_entry.id   ab28e4982ed038a658cd795cc6af8a00
#
_cell.length_a   1.000
_cell.length_b   1.000
_cell.length_c   1.000
_cell.angle_alpha   90.00
_cell.angle_beta   90.00
_cell.angle_gamma   90.00
#
_symmetry.space_group_name_H-M   'P 1'
#
loop_
_entity.id
_entity.type
_entity.pdbx_description
1 polymer ?
#
loop_
_entity_poly.entity_id
_entity_poly.type
_entity_poly.pdbx_seq_one_letter_code
_entity_poly.pdbx_strand_id
1 'polypeptide(L)'
;MESSLRPFEFRTRLTVTKLTRRTATTVAELLAHLREVPPSVVFHHTHHFLVQHQELSPEPPNDFAHWVTNTLQLDALGERLASVDTIRFAKLHALQARIIEILEAHDPREDGGRAAPTGEEFHFKDAVSVILPTGHVARNVAEFRDALMRVSTASIAYHLFEARLRVGAEDNDFSCWLEREADLPGVARAIRALDPYTYTLEGLRQVLLGLVTPR
;
A
#
# COMPACT_ATOMS: atom_id res chain seq x y z
N MET A 1 33.28 23.79 2.94
CA MET A 1 33.10 22.37 2.55
C MET A 1 31.64 22.26 2.17
N GLU A 2 31.32 22.26 0.87
CA GLU A 2 29.97 21.94 0.40
C GLU A 2 29.73 20.47 0.77
N SER A 3 28.86 20.23 1.71
CA SER A 3 28.32 18.91 1.97
C SER A 3 27.56 18.49 0.70
N SER A 4 28.17 17.64 -0.10
CA SER A 4 27.53 17.10 -1.30
C SER A 4 26.33 16.29 -0.83
N LEU A 5 25.13 16.85 -0.94
CA LEU A 5 23.87 16.15 -0.69
C LEU A 5 23.85 14.86 -1.51
N ARG A 6 23.44 13.76 -0.89
CA ARG A 6 23.20 12.53 -1.65
C ARG A 6 21.98 12.74 -2.54
N PRO A 7 22.10 12.57 -3.86
CA PRO A 7 20.99 12.77 -4.75
C PRO A 7 19.81 11.82 -4.43
N PHE A 8 18.61 12.32 -4.58
CA PHE A 8 17.42 11.47 -4.53
C PHE A 8 17.13 10.89 -5.91
N GLU A 9 17.14 9.57 -6.02
CA GLU A 9 16.80 8.86 -7.25
C GLU A 9 15.33 8.44 -7.23
N PHE A 10 14.54 8.99 -8.12
CA PHE A 10 13.15 8.55 -8.28
C PHE A 10 13.09 7.21 -8.98
N ARG A 11 12.42 6.28 -8.33
CA ARG A 11 12.17 4.92 -8.84
C ARG A 11 10.69 4.68 -8.94
N THR A 12 10.32 3.71 -9.76
CA THR A 12 8.95 3.25 -9.86
C THR A 12 8.92 1.73 -9.79
N ARG A 13 7.76 1.18 -9.47
CA ARG A 13 7.52 -0.25 -9.48
C ARG A 13 6.63 -0.60 -10.66
N LEU A 14 7.08 -1.54 -11.47
CA LEU A 14 6.25 -2.25 -12.41
C LEU A 14 5.80 -3.56 -11.75
N THR A 15 4.50 -3.76 -11.59
CA THR A 15 3.94 -4.98 -11.01
C THR A 15 3.18 -5.74 -12.08
N VAL A 16 3.54 -7.02 -12.24
CA VAL A 16 2.81 -7.96 -13.10
C VAL A 16 2.01 -8.90 -12.21
N THR A 17 0.72 -8.96 -12.45
CA THR A 17 -0.18 -9.88 -11.75
C THR A 17 -0.02 -11.29 -12.29
N LYS A 18 0.24 -12.24 -11.39
CA LYS A 18 0.31 -13.67 -11.67
C LYS A 18 -0.84 -14.39 -10.98
N LEU A 19 -1.63 -15.14 -11.71
CA LEU A 19 -2.69 -15.99 -11.15
C LEU A 19 -2.09 -17.18 -10.42
N THR A 20 -2.48 -17.39 -9.15
CA THR A 20 -1.99 -18.53 -8.34
C THR A 20 -2.78 -19.81 -8.59
N ARG A 21 -3.94 -19.70 -9.27
CA ARG A 21 -4.94 -20.77 -9.42
C ARG A 21 -5.58 -21.22 -8.10
N ARG A 22 -5.41 -20.45 -7.02
CA ARG A 22 -6.09 -20.67 -5.75
C ARG A 22 -7.30 -19.76 -5.70
N THR A 23 -8.42 -20.33 -5.24
CA THR A 23 -9.68 -19.59 -5.04
C THR A 23 -10.25 -19.93 -3.67
N ALA A 24 -11.05 -19.05 -3.12
CA ALA A 24 -11.82 -19.31 -1.91
C ALA A 24 -13.29 -18.91 -2.14
N THR A 25 -14.20 -19.75 -1.69
CA THR A 25 -15.63 -19.49 -1.68
C THR A 25 -16.14 -19.15 -0.28
N THR A 26 -15.40 -19.52 0.76
CA THR A 26 -15.77 -19.32 2.17
C THR A 26 -14.63 -18.64 2.95
N VAL A 27 -14.94 -18.10 4.14
CA VAL A 27 -13.94 -17.57 5.09
C VAL A 27 -12.93 -18.63 5.48
N ALA A 28 -13.37 -19.89 5.69
CA ALA A 28 -12.50 -20.98 6.05
C ALA A 28 -11.46 -21.29 4.96
N GLU A 29 -11.87 -21.30 3.69
CA GLU A 29 -10.96 -21.49 2.56
C GLU A 29 -10.03 -20.29 2.38
N LEU A 30 -10.53 -19.06 2.57
CA LEU A 30 -9.70 -17.85 2.55
C LEU A 30 -8.59 -17.95 3.60
N LEU A 31 -8.93 -18.31 4.82
CA LEU A 31 -7.98 -18.50 5.92
C LEU A 31 -6.97 -19.61 5.60
N ALA A 32 -7.42 -20.78 5.13
CA ALA A 32 -6.56 -21.89 4.78
C ALA A 32 -5.51 -21.49 3.74
N HIS A 33 -5.93 -20.81 2.68
CA HIS A 33 -5.01 -20.35 1.62
C HIS A 33 -4.09 -19.23 2.10
N LEU A 34 -4.56 -18.30 2.94
CA LEU A 34 -3.72 -17.23 3.47
C LEU A 34 -2.55 -17.74 4.31
N ARG A 35 -2.69 -18.87 4.95
CA ARG A 35 -1.59 -19.53 5.70
C ARG A 35 -0.49 -20.10 4.81
N GLU A 36 -0.80 -20.40 3.55
CA GLU A 36 0.08 -21.11 2.62
C GLU A 36 0.68 -20.20 1.53
N VAL A 37 0.01 -19.08 1.19
CA VAL A 37 0.47 -18.20 0.12
C VAL A 37 1.69 -17.38 0.54
N PRO A 38 2.57 -17.02 -0.40
CA PRO A 38 3.70 -16.15 -0.11
C PRO A 38 3.22 -14.71 0.19
N PRO A 39 4.00 -13.92 0.95
CA PRO A 39 3.66 -12.54 1.28
C PRO A 39 3.43 -11.61 0.08
N SER A 40 3.97 -11.94 -1.09
CA SER A 40 3.73 -11.20 -2.34
C SER A 40 2.26 -11.24 -2.79
N VAL A 41 1.53 -12.29 -2.41
CA VAL A 41 0.07 -12.36 -2.59
C VAL A 41 -0.62 -11.36 -1.67
N VAL A 42 -0.21 -11.30 -0.40
CA VAL A 42 -0.76 -10.30 0.54
C VAL A 42 -0.47 -8.89 0.04
N PHE A 43 0.75 -8.63 -0.47
CA PHE A 43 1.10 -7.36 -1.09
C PHE A 43 0.16 -7.00 -2.25
N HIS A 44 -0.18 -7.96 -3.12
CA HIS A 44 -1.10 -7.72 -4.23
C HIS A 44 -2.48 -7.25 -3.74
N HIS A 45 -3.04 -7.97 -2.77
CA HIS A 45 -4.40 -7.72 -2.27
C HIS A 45 -4.51 -6.58 -1.25
N THR A 46 -3.40 -5.93 -0.91
CA THR A 46 -3.35 -4.79 0.01
C THR A 46 -2.71 -3.56 -0.65
N HIS A 47 -1.39 -3.50 -0.75
CA HIS A 47 -0.65 -2.33 -1.26
C HIS A 47 -0.90 -2.07 -2.76
N HIS A 48 -0.94 -3.13 -3.58
CA HIS A 48 -1.22 -2.97 -5.00
C HIS A 48 -2.67 -2.59 -5.26
N PHE A 49 -3.60 -3.09 -4.44
CA PHE A 49 -5.00 -2.70 -4.45
C PHE A 49 -5.16 -1.17 -4.28
N LEU A 50 -4.48 -0.57 -3.31
CA LEU A 50 -4.49 0.89 -3.09
C LEU A 50 -4.03 1.70 -4.32
N VAL A 51 -3.11 1.15 -5.11
CA VAL A 51 -2.62 1.80 -6.34
C VAL A 51 -3.64 1.69 -7.48
N GLN A 52 -4.42 0.62 -7.53
CA GLN A 52 -5.38 0.36 -8.61
C GLN A 52 -6.74 1.05 -8.41
N HIS A 53 -7.19 1.21 -7.16
CA HIS A 53 -8.55 1.66 -6.82
C HIS A 53 -8.61 3.11 -6.33
N GLN A 54 -7.80 3.99 -6.90
CA GLN A 54 -7.65 5.38 -6.44
C GLN A 54 -8.84 6.30 -6.71
N GLU A 55 -9.76 5.89 -7.54
CA GLU A 55 -10.90 6.74 -7.97
C GLU A 55 -12.20 6.37 -7.27
N LEU A 56 -12.23 5.29 -6.50
CA LEU A 56 -13.43 4.77 -5.88
C LEU A 56 -13.45 5.08 -4.37
N SER A 57 -14.29 6.00 -3.96
CA SER A 57 -14.59 6.29 -2.55
C SER A 57 -16.07 5.97 -2.30
N PRO A 58 -16.42 5.31 -1.20
CA PRO A 58 -15.65 4.77 -0.09
C PRO A 58 -15.48 3.23 -0.17
N GLU A 59 -14.40 2.76 -0.78
CA GLU A 59 -14.12 1.32 -0.83
C GLU A 59 -13.29 0.85 0.38
N PRO A 60 -13.45 -0.41 0.82
CA PRO A 60 -12.57 -1.02 1.80
C PRO A 60 -11.10 -0.94 1.34
N PRO A 61 -10.14 -0.72 2.25
CA PRO A 61 -8.75 -0.43 1.89
C PRO A 61 -7.95 -1.66 1.42
N ASN A 62 -8.58 -2.81 1.26
CA ASN A 62 -7.95 -4.04 0.75
C ASN A 62 -8.98 -5.01 0.18
N ASP A 63 -8.53 -5.88 -0.74
CA ASP A 63 -9.37 -6.88 -1.42
C ASP A 63 -10.05 -7.85 -0.46
N PHE A 64 -9.40 -8.21 0.64
CA PHE A 64 -9.97 -9.17 1.61
C PHE A 64 -11.22 -8.59 2.26
N ALA A 65 -11.13 -7.36 2.73
CA ALA A 65 -12.27 -6.64 3.32
C ALA A 65 -13.38 -6.46 2.27
N HIS A 66 -13.01 -6.02 1.06
CA HIS A 66 -13.97 -5.83 -0.04
C HIS A 66 -14.75 -7.10 -0.34
N TRP A 67 -14.09 -8.23 -0.52
CA TRP A 67 -14.74 -9.50 -0.85
C TRP A 67 -15.61 -10.03 0.30
N VAL A 68 -15.11 -9.96 1.53
CA VAL A 68 -15.87 -10.41 2.72
C VAL A 68 -17.15 -9.59 2.92
N THR A 69 -17.06 -8.25 2.73
CA THR A 69 -18.23 -7.37 2.85
C THR A 69 -19.21 -7.57 1.69
N ASN A 70 -18.72 -7.44 0.45
CA ASN A 70 -19.61 -7.31 -0.70
C ASN A 70 -20.10 -8.67 -1.24
N THR A 71 -19.24 -9.69 -1.21
CA THR A 71 -19.59 -11.01 -1.74
C THR A 71 -20.18 -11.92 -0.65
N LEU A 72 -19.52 -12.02 0.52
CA LEU A 72 -20.02 -12.85 1.60
C LEU A 72 -21.06 -12.15 2.48
N GLN A 73 -21.20 -10.83 2.39
CA GLN A 73 -22.12 -10.02 3.20
C GLN A 73 -21.90 -10.23 4.71
N LEU A 74 -20.63 -10.28 5.12
CA LEU A 74 -20.17 -10.42 6.51
C LEU A 74 -19.58 -9.08 6.98
N ASP A 75 -20.46 -8.07 7.15
CA ASP A 75 -20.07 -6.68 7.40
C ASP A 75 -19.16 -6.53 8.61
N ALA A 76 -19.45 -7.18 9.74
CA ALA A 76 -18.65 -7.08 10.95
C ALA A 76 -17.22 -7.65 10.76
N LEU A 77 -17.04 -8.72 9.99
CA LEU A 77 -15.73 -9.26 9.64
C LEU A 77 -15.02 -8.36 8.63
N GLY A 78 -15.76 -7.85 7.64
CA GLY A 78 -15.25 -6.92 6.64
C GLY A 78 -14.72 -5.63 7.28
N GLU A 79 -15.44 -5.04 8.23
CA GLU A 79 -15.00 -3.86 8.99
C GLU A 79 -13.71 -4.12 9.79
N ARG A 80 -13.60 -5.29 10.43
CA ARG A 80 -12.36 -5.69 11.13
C ARG A 80 -11.18 -5.80 10.18
N LEU A 81 -11.37 -6.37 8.99
CA LEU A 81 -10.34 -6.45 7.95
C LEU A 81 -10.01 -5.07 7.35
N ALA A 82 -11.02 -4.22 7.16
CA ALA A 82 -10.85 -2.86 6.67
C ALA A 82 -10.11 -1.95 7.67
N SER A 83 -10.26 -2.20 8.97
CA SER A 83 -9.57 -1.43 10.02
C SER A 83 -8.06 -1.68 10.10
N VAL A 84 -7.53 -2.66 9.36
CA VAL A 84 -6.10 -2.93 9.32
C VAL A 84 -5.40 -1.84 8.49
N ASP A 85 -4.59 -1.00 9.15
CA ASP A 85 -3.73 -0.03 8.46
C ASP A 85 -2.57 -0.77 7.78
N THR A 86 -2.81 -1.20 6.53
CA THR A 86 -1.91 -2.09 5.79
C THR A 86 -0.53 -1.49 5.54
N ILE A 87 -0.43 -0.16 5.45
CA ILE A 87 0.82 0.54 5.15
C ILE A 87 1.73 0.74 6.37
N ARG A 88 1.22 0.55 7.59
CA ARG A 88 2.02 0.67 8.83
C ARG A 88 2.85 -0.56 9.16
N PHE A 89 2.71 -1.63 8.40
CA PHE A 89 3.52 -2.82 8.61
C PHE A 89 4.87 -2.72 7.91
N ALA A 90 5.96 -2.81 8.67
CA ALA A 90 7.32 -2.84 8.12
C ALA A 90 7.66 -4.17 7.41
N LYS A 91 6.84 -5.20 7.59
CA LYS A 91 7.03 -6.54 7.00
C LYS A 91 5.70 -7.14 6.57
N LEU A 92 5.64 -7.63 5.35
CA LEU A 92 4.43 -8.28 4.80
C LEU A 92 4.00 -9.51 5.59
N HIS A 93 4.93 -10.28 6.18
CA HIS A 93 4.58 -11.41 7.05
C HIS A 93 3.81 -10.97 8.30
N ALA A 94 4.14 -9.81 8.88
CA ALA A 94 3.42 -9.30 10.04
C ALA A 94 2.00 -8.86 9.65
N LEU A 95 1.84 -8.25 8.47
CA LEU A 95 0.52 -7.92 7.92
C LEU A 95 -0.29 -9.20 7.64
N GLN A 96 0.33 -10.21 7.01
CA GLN A 96 -0.30 -11.51 6.78
C GLN A 96 -0.77 -12.16 8.08
N ALA A 97 0.08 -12.18 9.11
CA ALA A 97 -0.26 -12.72 10.42
C ALA A 97 -1.44 -11.96 11.06
N ARG A 98 -1.48 -10.63 10.92
CA ARG A 98 -2.60 -9.83 11.43
C ARG A 98 -3.92 -10.13 10.75
N ILE A 99 -3.92 -10.31 9.43
CA ILE A 99 -5.11 -10.69 8.67
C ILE A 99 -5.57 -12.09 9.09
N ILE A 100 -4.65 -13.04 9.22
CA ILE A 100 -4.93 -14.41 9.68
C ILE A 100 -5.55 -14.37 11.09
N GLU A 101 -4.99 -13.62 12.03
CA GLU A 101 -5.52 -13.47 13.39
C GLU A 101 -6.98 -12.99 13.40
N ILE A 102 -7.32 -12.01 12.55
CA ILE A 102 -8.69 -11.51 12.43
C ILE A 102 -9.65 -12.59 11.94
N LEU A 103 -9.21 -13.37 10.94
CA LEU A 103 -10.02 -14.46 10.38
C LEU A 103 -10.16 -15.63 11.38
N GLU A 104 -9.11 -15.96 12.16
CA GLU A 104 -9.14 -16.98 13.20
C GLU A 104 -10.05 -16.62 14.37
N ALA A 105 -10.13 -15.34 14.70
CA ALA A 105 -11.00 -14.83 15.76
C ALA A 105 -12.48 -14.75 15.36
N HIS A 106 -12.80 -15.01 14.09
CA HIS A 106 -14.17 -15.01 13.60
C HIS A 106 -14.86 -16.35 13.92
N ASP A 107 -16.09 -16.28 14.46
CA ASP A 107 -16.88 -17.49 14.74
C ASP A 107 -17.54 -18.00 13.43
N PRO A 108 -17.21 -19.20 12.96
CA PRO A 108 -17.81 -19.75 11.75
C PRO A 108 -19.34 -19.87 11.80
N ARG A 109 -19.93 -19.86 13.00
CA ARG A 109 -21.40 -19.88 13.15
C ARG A 109 -22.05 -18.59 12.69
N GLU A 110 -21.30 -17.48 12.69
CA GLU A 110 -21.75 -16.17 12.18
C GLU A 110 -21.84 -16.17 10.66
N ASP A 111 -21.17 -17.07 9.96
CA ASP A 111 -21.20 -17.17 8.50
C ASP A 111 -22.58 -17.59 7.99
N GLY A 112 -23.38 -18.29 8.81
CA GLY A 112 -24.72 -18.75 8.41
C GLY A 112 -24.71 -19.66 7.18
N GLY A 113 -23.58 -20.34 6.90
CA GLY A 113 -23.39 -21.17 5.71
C GLY A 113 -23.15 -20.39 4.42
N ARG A 114 -22.78 -19.09 4.52
CA ARG A 114 -22.52 -18.24 3.35
C ARG A 114 -21.29 -18.69 2.58
N ALA A 115 -21.47 -18.78 1.27
CA ALA A 115 -20.38 -19.02 0.33
C ALA A 115 -20.56 -18.07 -0.85
N ALA A 116 -19.46 -17.72 -1.49
CA ALA A 116 -19.46 -16.91 -2.68
C ALA A 116 -20.23 -17.60 -3.81
N PRO A 117 -21.09 -16.88 -4.54
CA PRO A 117 -21.71 -17.38 -5.76
C PRO A 117 -20.66 -17.80 -6.80
N THR A 118 -21.03 -18.72 -7.68
CA THR A 118 -20.16 -19.12 -8.79
C THR A 118 -19.78 -17.90 -9.63
N GLY A 119 -18.47 -17.69 -9.82
CA GLY A 119 -17.90 -16.56 -10.54
C GLY A 119 -17.54 -15.35 -9.65
N GLU A 120 -17.84 -15.41 -8.36
CA GLU A 120 -17.52 -14.37 -7.38
C GLU A 120 -16.52 -14.88 -6.31
N GLU A 121 -15.84 -16.00 -6.58
CA GLU A 121 -14.82 -16.57 -5.70
C GLU A 121 -13.68 -15.57 -5.50
N PHE A 122 -13.07 -15.57 -4.32
CA PHE A 122 -11.84 -14.83 -4.10
C PHE A 122 -10.68 -15.49 -4.87
N HIS A 123 -10.11 -14.77 -5.81
CA HIS A 123 -8.98 -15.25 -6.60
C HIS A 123 -7.66 -14.74 -6.03
N PHE A 124 -6.84 -15.63 -5.49
CA PHE A 124 -5.51 -15.26 -5.03
C PHE A 124 -4.59 -14.93 -6.20
N LYS A 125 -4.12 -13.68 -6.23
CA LYS A 125 -3.21 -13.15 -7.25
C LYS A 125 -1.87 -12.83 -6.60
N ASP A 126 -0.80 -13.13 -7.29
CA ASP A 126 0.56 -12.85 -6.86
C ASP A 126 1.11 -11.62 -7.58
N ALA A 127 1.92 -10.84 -6.90
CA ALA A 127 2.56 -9.65 -7.44
C ALA A 127 4.03 -9.92 -7.74
N VAL A 128 4.36 -10.06 -9.01
CA VAL A 128 5.77 -10.07 -9.45
C VAL A 128 6.17 -8.65 -9.81
N SER A 129 7.08 -8.07 -9.02
CA SER A 129 7.44 -6.67 -9.14
C SER A 129 8.88 -6.46 -9.56
N VAL A 130 9.08 -5.50 -10.46
CA VAL A 130 10.41 -5.02 -10.88
C VAL A 130 10.51 -3.53 -10.55
N ILE A 131 11.59 -3.15 -9.86
CA ILE A 131 11.86 -1.75 -9.52
C ILE A 131 12.72 -1.16 -10.64
N LEU A 132 12.25 -0.06 -11.22
CA LEU A 132 12.90 0.61 -12.33
C LEU A 132 13.26 2.05 -11.97
N PRO A 133 14.44 2.55 -12.40
CA PRO A 133 14.76 3.97 -12.30
C PRO A 133 13.85 4.75 -13.26
N THR A 134 13.40 5.93 -12.82
CA THR A 134 12.59 6.83 -13.69
C THR A 134 13.46 7.75 -14.55
N GLY A 135 14.76 7.79 -14.28
CA GLY A 135 15.68 8.76 -14.89
C GLY A 135 15.66 10.15 -14.21
N HIS A 136 14.74 10.39 -13.29
CA HIS A 136 14.70 11.63 -12.51
C HIS A 136 15.58 11.52 -11.27
N VAL A 137 16.51 12.46 -11.13
CA VAL A 137 17.45 12.57 -10.00
C VAL A 137 17.38 13.98 -9.46
N ALA A 138 17.21 14.16 -8.17
CA ALA A 138 17.18 15.45 -7.50
C ALA A 138 18.41 15.62 -6.59
N ARG A 139 19.15 16.71 -6.79
CA ARG A 139 20.33 17.07 -5.99
C ARG A 139 20.02 18.18 -4.98
N ASN A 140 18.82 18.78 -5.10
CA ASN A 140 18.31 19.82 -4.22
C ASN A 140 16.77 19.80 -4.22
N VAL A 141 16.17 20.58 -3.34
CA VAL A 141 14.72 20.64 -3.15
C VAL A 141 13.98 21.15 -4.40
N ALA A 142 14.59 22.06 -5.17
CA ALA A 142 13.98 22.56 -6.41
C ALA A 142 13.91 21.46 -7.46
N GLU A 143 15.00 20.71 -7.68
CA GLU A 143 15.02 19.55 -8.58
C GLU A 143 14.07 18.43 -8.08
N PHE A 144 13.96 18.24 -6.77
CA PHE A 144 13.02 17.28 -6.18
C PHE A 144 11.57 17.67 -6.50
N ARG A 145 11.23 18.94 -6.33
CA ARG A 145 9.92 19.46 -6.67
C ARG A 145 9.60 19.31 -8.18
N ASP A 146 10.56 19.63 -9.03
CA ASP A 146 10.43 19.50 -10.49
C ASP A 146 10.26 18.03 -10.92
N ALA A 147 10.96 17.10 -10.26
CA ALA A 147 10.80 15.68 -10.47
C ALA A 147 9.41 15.19 -10.01
N LEU A 148 8.92 15.63 -8.84
CA LEU A 148 7.57 15.29 -8.36
C LEU A 148 6.47 15.68 -9.36
N MET A 149 6.62 16.75 -10.12
CA MET A 149 5.66 17.14 -11.16
C MET A 149 5.64 16.19 -12.36
N ARG A 150 6.75 15.49 -12.63
CA ARG A 150 6.96 14.70 -13.86
C ARG A 150 6.87 13.19 -13.66
N VAL A 151 7.21 12.68 -12.47
CA VAL A 151 7.15 11.24 -12.20
C VAL A 151 5.72 10.72 -12.21
N SER A 152 5.54 9.44 -12.50
CA SER A 152 4.22 8.80 -12.42
C SER A 152 3.70 8.74 -10.97
N THR A 153 2.40 8.61 -10.80
CA THR A 153 1.78 8.37 -9.49
C THR A 153 2.25 7.06 -8.86
N ALA A 154 2.60 6.06 -9.67
CA ALA A 154 3.22 4.81 -9.22
C ALA A 154 4.60 5.06 -8.56
N SER A 155 5.38 6.05 -9.02
CA SER A 155 6.62 6.45 -8.36
C SER A 155 6.35 7.08 -6.99
N ILE A 156 5.31 7.90 -6.89
CA ILE A 156 4.90 8.50 -5.61
C ILE A 156 4.49 7.41 -4.62
N ALA A 157 3.63 6.49 -5.04
CA ALA A 157 3.21 5.36 -4.21
C ALA A 157 4.41 4.51 -3.74
N TYR A 158 5.35 4.23 -4.64
CA TYR A 158 6.56 3.48 -4.35
C TYR A 158 7.40 4.14 -3.25
N HIS A 159 7.64 5.45 -3.33
CA HIS A 159 8.48 6.17 -2.38
C HIS A 159 7.77 6.58 -1.08
N LEU A 160 6.43 6.73 -1.11
CA LEU A 160 5.67 7.17 0.04
C LEU A 160 5.13 6.00 0.89
N PHE A 161 4.53 4.99 0.26
CA PHE A 161 3.85 3.90 0.96
C PHE A 161 4.69 2.64 1.04
N GLU A 162 5.18 2.16 -0.11
CA GLU A 162 5.95 0.93 -0.15
C GLU A 162 7.35 1.08 0.47
N ALA A 163 7.84 2.30 0.58
CA ALA A 163 9.08 2.59 1.29
C ALA A 163 9.06 2.07 2.73
N ARG A 164 7.92 2.11 3.39
CA ARG A 164 7.76 1.61 4.78
C ARG A 164 8.18 0.15 4.95
N LEU A 165 8.03 -0.65 3.89
CA LEU A 165 8.54 -2.03 3.86
C LEU A 165 10.08 -2.13 3.78
N ARG A 166 10.78 -1.02 3.49
CA ARG A 166 12.24 -0.95 3.34
C ARG A 166 12.92 -0.16 4.44
N VAL A 167 12.35 1.00 4.82
CA VAL A 167 12.97 1.94 5.76
C VAL A 167 12.36 1.90 7.16
N GLY A 168 11.25 1.19 7.34
CA GLY A 168 10.52 1.05 8.60
C GLY A 168 9.13 1.68 8.56
N ALA A 169 8.27 1.24 9.47
CA ALA A 169 6.83 1.53 9.43
C ALA A 169 6.47 3.02 9.55
N GLU A 170 7.32 3.81 10.19
CA GLU A 170 7.05 5.23 10.46
C GLU A 170 7.66 6.18 9.43
N ASP A 171 8.48 5.67 8.52
CA ASP A 171 9.28 6.49 7.61
C ASP A 171 8.98 6.17 6.14
N ASN A 172 9.37 7.09 5.26
CA ASN A 172 9.31 6.90 3.81
C ASN A 172 10.53 7.56 3.14
N ASP A 173 10.79 7.21 1.88
CA ASP A 173 11.99 7.68 1.19
C ASP A 173 12.04 9.21 1.10
N PHE A 174 10.89 9.88 0.88
CA PHE A 174 10.82 11.34 0.76
C PHE A 174 11.16 12.03 2.09
N SER A 175 10.53 11.60 3.19
CA SER A 175 10.81 12.17 4.51
C SER A 175 12.24 11.91 4.95
N CYS A 176 12.77 10.71 4.70
CA CYS A 176 14.15 10.39 5.02
C CYS A 176 15.14 11.31 4.30
N TRP A 177 14.96 11.53 3.00
CA TRP A 177 15.85 12.38 2.21
C TRP A 177 15.73 13.87 2.59
N LEU A 178 14.49 14.36 2.73
CA LEU A 178 14.25 15.76 3.09
C LEU A 178 14.81 16.11 4.47
N GLU A 179 14.76 15.20 5.43
CA GLU A 179 15.29 15.41 6.76
C GLU A 179 16.81 15.33 6.80
N ARG A 180 17.39 14.26 6.22
CA ARG A 180 18.81 13.95 6.36
C ARG A 180 19.70 14.73 5.40
N GLU A 181 19.25 14.93 4.18
CA GLU A 181 20.06 15.49 3.11
C GLU A 181 19.67 16.96 2.82
N ALA A 182 18.40 17.32 2.89
CA ALA A 182 17.91 18.66 2.57
C ALA A 182 17.70 19.57 3.81
N ASP A 183 17.92 19.05 5.01
CA ASP A 183 17.75 19.77 6.30
C ASP A 183 16.35 20.41 6.47
N LEU A 184 15.30 19.69 6.08
CA LEU A 184 13.91 20.11 6.16
C LEU A 184 13.08 19.22 7.09
N PRO A 185 13.40 19.15 8.42
CA PRO A 185 12.74 18.23 9.34
C PRO A 185 11.25 18.54 9.54
N GLY A 186 10.85 19.80 9.38
CA GLY A 186 9.44 20.20 9.45
C GLY A 186 8.61 19.64 8.28
N VAL A 187 9.16 19.70 7.07
CA VAL A 187 8.53 19.13 5.87
C VAL A 187 8.50 17.61 5.95
N ALA A 188 9.61 17.00 6.37
CA ALA A 188 9.69 15.55 6.55
C ALA A 188 8.62 15.02 7.52
N ARG A 189 8.43 15.71 8.65
CA ARG A 189 7.39 15.38 9.63
C ARG A 189 5.98 15.49 9.04
N ALA A 190 5.70 16.54 8.27
CA ALA A 190 4.41 16.72 7.60
C ALA A 190 4.14 15.59 6.60
N ILE A 191 5.16 15.16 5.84
CA ILE A 191 5.04 14.05 4.88
C ILE A 191 4.81 12.71 5.59
N ARG A 192 5.46 12.44 6.73
CA ARG A 192 5.22 11.23 7.54
C ARG A 192 3.78 11.13 8.04
N ALA A 193 3.17 12.27 8.33
CA ALA A 193 1.81 12.35 8.84
C ALA A 193 0.73 12.21 7.76
N LEU A 194 1.08 12.15 6.48
CA LEU A 194 0.12 11.96 5.40
C LEU A 194 -0.56 10.59 5.50
N ASP A 195 -1.88 10.62 5.50
CA ASP A 195 -2.72 9.43 5.45
C ASP A 195 -3.07 9.12 3.98
N PRO A 196 -2.60 7.98 3.43
CA PRO A 196 -2.87 7.62 2.04
C PRO A 196 -4.34 7.33 1.74
N TYR A 197 -5.13 7.00 2.75
CA TYR A 197 -6.54 6.67 2.58
C TYR A 197 -7.44 7.89 2.42
N THR A 198 -6.90 9.10 2.66
CA THR A 198 -7.65 10.36 2.58
C THR A 198 -7.43 11.12 1.26
N TYR A 199 -6.53 10.64 0.42
CA TYR A 199 -6.16 11.32 -0.83
C TYR A 199 -6.08 10.33 -1.99
N THR A 200 -6.41 10.79 -3.19
CA THR A 200 -5.96 10.12 -4.42
C THR A 200 -4.44 10.29 -4.56
N LEU A 201 -3.76 9.46 -5.34
CA LEU A 201 -2.30 9.63 -5.56
C LEU A 201 -1.96 10.96 -6.24
N GLU A 202 -2.84 11.47 -7.10
CA GLU A 202 -2.66 12.80 -7.66
C GLU A 202 -2.91 13.90 -6.62
N GLY A 203 -3.89 13.73 -5.75
CA GLY A 203 -4.09 14.61 -4.59
C GLY A 203 -2.87 14.65 -3.68
N LEU A 204 -2.26 13.49 -3.40
CA LEU A 204 -1.00 13.41 -2.65
C LEU A 204 0.15 14.13 -3.36
N ARG A 205 0.26 14.04 -4.69
CA ARG A 205 1.22 14.84 -5.47
C ARG A 205 1.06 16.33 -5.17
N GLN A 206 -0.17 16.83 -5.21
CA GLN A 206 -0.43 18.26 -4.98
C GLN A 206 -0.08 18.68 -3.54
N VAL A 207 -0.40 17.83 -2.55
CA VAL A 207 -0.02 18.06 -1.15
C VAL A 207 1.51 18.09 -1.00
N LEU A 208 2.22 17.11 -1.57
CA LEU A 208 3.68 17.05 -1.55
C LEU A 208 4.30 18.30 -2.19
N LEU A 209 3.81 18.72 -3.35
CA LEU A 209 4.27 19.94 -4.03
C LEU A 209 4.06 21.19 -3.17
N GLY A 210 2.93 21.28 -2.47
CA GLY A 210 2.66 22.36 -1.52
C GLY A 210 3.63 22.39 -0.34
N LEU A 211 3.99 21.20 0.20
CA LEU A 211 4.91 21.08 1.33
C LEU A 211 6.36 21.43 0.98
N VAL A 212 6.82 21.07 -0.23
CA VAL A 212 8.20 21.32 -0.69
C VAL A 212 8.39 22.66 -1.43
N THR A 213 7.35 23.49 -1.51
CA THR A 213 7.46 24.83 -2.09
C THR A 213 8.13 25.76 -1.08
N PRO A 214 9.25 26.45 -1.41
CA PRO A 214 9.83 27.47 -0.54
C PRO A 214 8.79 28.55 -0.21
N ARG A 215 8.67 28.88 1.08
CA ARG A 215 7.91 30.05 1.52
C ARG A 215 8.69 31.32 1.31
#